data_347832165ada8ca5c95c4ee451c5fc58
#
_entry.id   347832165ada8ca5c95c4ee451c5fc58
#
_cell.length_a   1.000
_cell.length_b   1.000
_cell.length_c   1.000
_cell.angle_alpha   90.00
_cell.angle_beta   90.00
_cell.angle_gamma   90.00
#
_symmetry.space_group_name_H-M   'P 1'
#
loop_
_entity.id
_entity.type
_entity.pdbx_description
1 polymer ?
#
loop_
_entity_poly.entity_id
_entity_poly.type
_entity_poly.pdbx_seq_one_letter_code
_entity_poly.pdbx_strand_id
1 'polypeptide(L)'
;LSAEVAASLRPTRFLGYEQLNADDLKILAMLVDGQPVEVLQPDHEAVLILDRTPFYAESGGQVGDTGLLESGNSGFAVTDTRKLAGTYHGHVGRLKQGELRVGQSVRGRVDAERRSDIIRHHSATHLMHAALRAVLGEHVQQKGSLVAPDRLRFDFSHHSPMTDGEIKEVERIVNQQIQANVAAEERQMAYDDAIAAGALAFFGDKYGDEVRVLRFGDFSTELCGGTHVERMGDIGLFKIIGETGISAGVRRVEAVAGRVAVEWLQSLDASVRELSGRLKASPGEMADRVEQLLERSRQLEKELERIKGKLASAAGSDLAGQATEVSGTKLITANLEGVDPNGLRDTVDQLKQKLGSGVIVLGTA
;
A
#
# COMPACT_ATOMS: atom_id res chain seq x y z
N LEU A 1 12.54 -6.92 -26.92
CA LEU A 1 13.12 -6.29 -28.11
C LEU A 1 14.31 -7.17 -28.55
N SER A 2 14.29 -7.73 -29.80
CA SER A 2 15.42 -8.50 -30.29
C SER A 2 16.65 -7.60 -30.53
N ALA A 3 17.85 -8.17 -30.44
CA ALA A 3 19.09 -7.41 -30.67
C ALA A 3 19.14 -6.78 -32.08
N GLU A 4 18.59 -7.46 -33.09
CA GLU A 4 18.51 -6.97 -34.47
C GLU A 4 17.62 -5.73 -34.60
N VAL A 5 16.44 -5.75 -33.98
CA VAL A 5 15.52 -4.60 -33.96
C VAL A 5 16.18 -3.44 -33.16
N ALA A 6 16.76 -3.71 -32.01
CA ALA A 6 17.45 -2.69 -31.22
C ALA A 6 18.59 -2.02 -32.00
N ALA A 7 19.41 -2.80 -32.74
CA ALA A 7 20.53 -2.26 -33.51
C ALA A 7 20.11 -1.34 -34.70
N SER A 8 18.87 -1.50 -35.20
CA SER A 8 18.34 -0.70 -36.28
C SER A 8 17.66 0.61 -35.85
N LEU A 9 17.36 0.76 -34.55
CA LEU A 9 16.64 1.91 -34.02
C LEU A 9 17.58 2.94 -33.38
N ARG A 10 17.15 4.20 -33.40
CA ARG A 10 17.76 5.26 -32.59
C ARG A 10 17.17 5.26 -31.19
N PRO A 11 17.96 5.60 -30.13
CA PRO A 11 17.42 5.76 -28.80
C PRO A 11 16.23 6.73 -28.75
N THR A 12 15.23 6.41 -27.93
CA THR A 12 14.08 7.28 -27.74
C THR A 12 14.50 8.54 -26.96
N ARG A 13 14.18 9.72 -27.48
CA ARG A 13 14.39 10.98 -26.76
C ARG A 13 13.22 11.22 -25.80
N PHE A 14 13.51 11.35 -24.52
CA PHE A 14 12.51 11.68 -23.50
C PHE A 14 12.24 13.19 -23.45
N LEU A 15 10.95 13.56 -23.50
CA LEU A 15 10.45 14.95 -23.47
C LEU A 15 9.69 15.27 -22.19
N GLY A 16 9.40 14.25 -21.38
CA GLY A 16 8.42 14.31 -20.29
C GLY A 16 8.91 14.99 -19.01
N TYR A 17 10.09 15.61 -19.01
CA TYR A 17 10.46 16.56 -17.96
C TYR A 17 9.78 17.90 -18.13
N GLU A 18 9.54 18.33 -19.39
CA GLU A 18 9.02 19.66 -19.70
C GLU A 18 7.56 19.63 -20.15
N GLN A 19 7.10 18.53 -20.75
CA GLN A 19 5.78 18.47 -21.36
C GLN A 19 5.10 17.10 -21.22
N LEU A 20 3.78 17.11 -21.03
CA LEU A 20 2.92 15.91 -20.96
C LEU A 20 2.26 15.56 -22.29
N ASN A 21 2.31 16.48 -23.26
CA ASN A 21 1.74 16.31 -24.59
C ASN A 21 2.81 16.60 -25.63
N ALA A 22 2.84 15.81 -26.68
CA ALA A 22 3.75 16.03 -27.79
C ALA A 22 3.12 15.60 -29.12
N ASP A 23 3.31 16.40 -30.16
CA ASP A 23 2.85 16.14 -31.52
C ASP A 23 3.99 15.56 -32.38
N ASP A 24 3.65 14.98 -33.51
CA ASP A 24 4.59 14.48 -34.54
C ASP A 24 5.61 13.48 -34.00
N LEU A 25 5.18 12.61 -33.08
CA LEU A 25 5.99 11.51 -32.58
C LEU A 25 5.98 10.38 -33.61
N LYS A 26 7.15 9.96 -34.08
CA LYS A 26 7.27 8.97 -35.14
C LYS A 26 7.32 7.55 -34.58
N ILE A 27 6.48 6.67 -35.05
CA ILE A 27 6.53 5.23 -34.72
C ILE A 27 7.74 4.62 -35.43
N LEU A 28 8.72 4.15 -34.65
CA LEU A 28 9.93 3.51 -35.15
C LEU A 28 9.77 2.00 -35.29
N ALA A 29 9.04 1.37 -34.37
CA ALA A 29 8.73 -0.05 -34.39
C ALA A 29 7.45 -0.36 -33.59
N MET A 30 6.79 -1.43 -33.96
CA MET A 30 5.65 -2.01 -33.26
C MET A 30 5.89 -3.50 -33.04
N LEU A 31 5.58 -4.01 -31.83
CA LEU A 31 5.77 -5.42 -31.48
C LEU A 31 4.44 -5.99 -31.00
N VAL A 32 4.02 -7.11 -31.59
CA VAL A 32 2.90 -7.93 -31.12
C VAL A 32 3.47 -9.28 -30.71
N ASP A 33 3.22 -9.70 -29.48
CA ASP A 33 3.80 -10.94 -28.89
C ASP A 33 5.33 -11.00 -29.02
N GLY A 34 5.99 -9.84 -28.93
CA GLY A 34 7.44 -9.71 -29.06
C GLY A 34 7.98 -9.74 -30.50
N GLN A 35 7.12 -9.93 -31.50
CA GLN A 35 7.50 -9.97 -32.91
C GLN A 35 7.23 -8.61 -33.60
N PRO A 36 8.13 -8.11 -34.44
CA PRO A 36 7.92 -6.88 -35.16
C PRO A 36 6.79 -7.00 -36.20
N VAL A 37 5.96 -5.95 -36.27
CA VAL A 37 4.87 -5.83 -37.26
C VAL A 37 4.91 -4.46 -37.93
N GLU A 38 4.58 -4.40 -39.22
CA GLU A 38 4.51 -3.14 -39.99
C GLU A 38 3.18 -2.43 -39.80
N VAL A 39 2.11 -3.17 -39.50
CA VAL A 39 0.75 -2.69 -39.37
C VAL A 39 0.12 -3.27 -38.11
N LEU A 40 -0.46 -2.41 -37.28
CA LEU A 40 -1.20 -2.81 -36.08
C LEU A 40 -2.70 -2.63 -36.34
N GLN A 41 -3.46 -3.69 -36.14
CA GLN A 41 -4.92 -3.72 -36.24
C GLN A 41 -5.60 -3.53 -34.88
N PRO A 42 -6.88 -3.14 -34.85
CA PRO A 42 -7.64 -2.97 -33.60
C PRO A 42 -7.64 -4.23 -32.71
N ASP A 43 -7.84 -4.00 -31.41
CA ASP A 43 -7.93 -5.00 -30.35
C ASP A 43 -6.66 -5.84 -30.09
N HIS A 44 -5.56 -5.56 -30.77
CA HIS A 44 -4.28 -6.17 -30.46
C HIS A 44 -3.54 -5.41 -29.34
N GLU A 45 -2.96 -6.19 -28.43
CA GLU A 45 -1.96 -5.68 -27.50
C GLU A 45 -0.63 -5.58 -28.21
N ALA A 46 0.05 -4.45 -28.03
CA ALA A 46 1.32 -4.19 -28.68
C ALA A 46 2.24 -3.33 -27.79
N VAL A 47 3.50 -3.31 -28.20
CA VAL A 47 4.48 -2.34 -27.68
C VAL A 47 4.93 -1.44 -28.83
N LEU A 48 4.70 -0.13 -28.69
CA LEU A 48 5.13 0.86 -29.66
C LEU A 48 6.41 1.53 -29.18
N ILE A 49 7.38 1.67 -30.09
CA ILE A 49 8.63 2.41 -29.86
C ILE A 49 8.60 3.67 -30.72
N LEU A 50 8.78 4.83 -30.08
CA LEU A 50 8.76 6.14 -30.74
C LEU A 50 10.15 6.75 -30.77
N ASP A 51 10.39 7.67 -31.72
CA ASP A 51 11.64 8.46 -31.84
C ASP A 51 11.85 9.37 -30.62
N ARG A 52 10.77 9.91 -30.10
CA ARG A 52 10.69 10.78 -28.91
C ARG A 52 9.35 10.60 -28.21
N THR A 53 9.30 10.89 -26.91
CA THR A 53 8.08 10.64 -26.14
C THR A 53 7.98 11.51 -24.88
N PRO A 54 6.77 11.99 -24.50
CA PRO A 54 6.54 12.57 -23.19
C PRO A 54 6.32 11.52 -22.08
N PHE A 55 6.18 10.23 -22.42
CA PHE A 55 5.90 9.15 -21.47
C PHE A 55 7.17 8.71 -20.75
N TYR A 56 7.17 8.78 -19.43
CA TYR A 56 8.24 8.26 -18.59
C TYR A 56 8.23 6.71 -18.62
N ALA A 57 9.35 6.12 -18.92
CA ALA A 57 9.50 4.66 -18.84
C ALA A 57 9.94 4.24 -17.45
N GLU A 58 9.31 3.21 -16.89
CA GLU A 58 9.61 2.66 -15.57
C GLU A 58 11.11 2.54 -15.33
N SER A 59 11.59 3.22 -14.28
CA SER A 59 13.00 3.24 -13.89
C SER A 59 13.15 3.80 -12.47
N GLY A 60 14.17 3.35 -11.73
CA GLY A 60 14.52 3.91 -10.41
C GLY A 60 13.40 3.81 -9.36
N GLY A 61 12.49 2.85 -9.51
CA GLY A 61 11.33 2.67 -8.64
C GLY A 61 10.10 3.49 -9.01
N GLN A 62 10.20 4.47 -9.93
CA GLN A 62 9.04 5.18 -10.47
C GLN A 62 8.38 4.33 -11.55
N VAL A 63 7.07 4.08 -11.44
CA VAL A 63 6.28 3.35 -12.44
C VAL A 63 6.19 4.11 -13.76
N GLY A 64 6.00 3.39 -14.86
CA GLY A 64 5.82 3.95 -16.19
C GLY A 64 4.51 4.74 -16.32
N ASP A 65 4.47 5.67 -17.28
CA ASP A 65 3.28 6.44 -17.56
C ASP A 65 2.24 5.68 -18.36
N THR A 66 1.02 6.15 -18.22
CA THR A 66 -0.14 5.77 -19.03
C THR A 66 -0.67 6.96 -19.80
N GLY A 67 -1.53 6.71 -20.78
CA GLY A 67 -2.15 7.77 -21.58
C GLY A 67 -2.61 7.30 -22.95
N LEU A 68 -2.50 8.16 -23.96
CA LEU A 68 -3.05 7.93 -25.27
C LEU A 68 -2.08 8.34 -26.37
N LEU A 69 -1.95 7.52 -27.42
CA LEU A 69 -1.31 7.85 -28.67
C LEU A 69 -2.38 7.88 -29.78
N GLU A 70 -2.47 9.00 -30.49
CA GLU A 70 -3.53 9.26 -31.48
C GLU A 70 -2.96 9.65 -32.84
N SER A 71 -3.61 9.19 -33.92
CA SER A 71 -3.32 9.63 -35.31
C SER A 71 -4.58 9.52 -36.13
N GLY A 72 -5.13 10.64 -36.57
CA GLY A 72 -6.40 10.67 -37.30
C GLY A 72 -7.51 10.00 -36.51
N ASN A 73 -8.04 8.87 -37.03
CA ASN A 73 -9.09 8.08 -36.36
C ASN A 73 -8.51 6.91 -35.50
N SER A 74 -7.20 6.81 -35.39
CA SER A 74 -6.56 5.73 -34.65
C SER A 74 -6.26 6.16 -33.23
N GLY A 75 -6.59 5.32 -32.25
CA GLY A 75 -6.37 5.55 -30.82
C GLY A 75 -5.75 4.32 -30.12
N PHE A 76 -4.50 4.47 -29.65
CA PHE A 76 -3.78 3.46 -28.90
C PHE A 76 -3.74 3.85 -27.42
N ALA A 77 -4.40 3.08 -26.58
CA ALA A 77 -4.39 3.29 -25.14
C ALA A 77 -3.11 2.70 -24.53
N VAL A 78 -2.24 3.58 -24.04
CA VAL A 78 -1.01 3.19 -23.32
C VAL A 78 -1.38 2.87 -21.87
N THR A 79 -1.16 1.63 -21.48
CA THR A 79 -1.42 1.13 -20.11
C THR A 79 -0.17 1.09 -19.25
N ASP A 80 1.01 1.13 -19.85
CA ASP A 80 2.31 1.14 -19.18
C ASP A 80 3.40 1.63 -20.14
N THR A 81 4.47 2.17 -19.61
CA THR A 81 5.66 2.54 -20.39
C THR A 81 6.90 1.94 -19.74
N ARG A 82 7.62 1.09 -20.47
CA ARG A 82 8.76 0.32 -19.96
C ARG A 82 10.06 0.66 -20.66
N LYS A 83 11.15 0.58 -19.92
CA LYS A 83 12.48 0.73 -20.49
C LYS A 83 12.92 -0.56 -21.17
N LEU A 84 13.18 -0.51 -22.47
CA LEU A 84 13.63 -1.64 -23.28
C LEU A 84 15.10 -1.44 -23.66
N ALA A 85 15.91 -2.51 -23.50
CA ALA A 85 17.34 -2.51 -23.77
C ALA A 85 18.08 -1.25 -23.20
N GLY A 86 17.58 -0.68 -22.10
CA GLY A 86 18.18 0.45 -21.40
C GLY A 86 17.94 1.84 -22.05
N THR A 87 17.58 1.92 -23.34
CA THR A 87 17.55 3.18 -24.10
C THR A 87 16.23 3.48 -24.81
N TYR A 88 15.36 2.50 -24.97
CA TYR A 88 14.09 2.68 -25.66
C TYR A 88 12.93 2.75 -24.69
N HIS A 89 11.93 3.62 -24.98
CA HIS A 89 10.67 3.67 -24.28
C HIS A 89 9.64 2.84 -25.04
N GLY A 90 9.27 1.70 -24.48
CA GLY A 90 8.24 0.81 -25.02
C GLY A 90 6.87 1.16 -24.42
N HIS A 91 5.98 1.72 -25.25
CA HIS A 91 4.62 2.04 -24.87
C HIS A 91 3.76 0.78 -24.98
N VAL A 92 3.47 0.14 -23.86
CA VAL A 92 2.64 -1.06 -23.78
C VAL A 92 1.19 -0.67 -23.76
N GLY A 93 0.36 -1.30 -24.59
CA GLY A 93 -1.05 -0.95 -24.63
C GLY A 93 -1.83 -1.68 -25.70
N ARG A 94 -3.00 -1.12 -26.04
CA ARG A 94 -3.93 -1.72 -26.99
C ARG A 94 -4.45 -0.67 -27.96
N LEU A 95 -4.46 -1.01 -29.27
CA LEU A 95 -5.15 -0.21 -30.26
C LEU A 95 -6.67 -0.40 -30.13
N LYS A 96 -7.37 0.68 -29.81
CA LYS A 96 -8.83 0.66 -29.57
C LYS A 96 -9.64 0.80 -30.86
N GLN A 97 -9.12 1.56 -31.81
CA GLN A 97 -9.76 1.81 -33.10
C GLN A 97 -8.74 2.27 -34.13
N GLY A 98 -9.08 2.14 -35.39
CA GLY A 98 -8.26 2.54 -36.54
C GLY A 98 -7.14 1.54 -36.82
N GLU A 99 -6.09 2.02 -37.49
CA GLU A 99 -4.91 1.26 -37.87
C GLU A 99 -3.67 2.13 -37.60
N LEU A 100 -2.57 1.55 -37.15
CA LEU A 100 -1.27 2.22 -37.05
C LEU A 100 -0.22 1.53 -37.90
N ARG A 101 0.74 2.33 -38.44
CA ARG A 101 1.83 1.82 -39.28
C ARG A 101 3.18 2.33 -38.79
N VAL A 102 4.21 1.52 -38.98
CA VAL A 102 5.59 1.97 -38.79
C VAL A 102 5.86 3.17 -39.68
N GLY A 103 6.54 4.19 -39.13
CA GLY A 103 6.81 5.45 -39.82
C GLY A 103 5.69 6.50 -39.72
N GLN A 104 4.50 6.15 -39.24
CA GLN A 104 3.39 7.07 -39.02
C GLN A 104 3.68 8.00 -37.84
N SER A 105 3.21 9.27 -37.94
CA SER A 105 3.24 10.23 -36.83
C SER A 105 2.00 10.11 -35.97
N VAL A 106 2.22 10.15 -34.64
CA VAL A 106 1.17 10.15 -33.62
C VAL A 106 1.32 11.35 -32.70
N ARG A 107 0.22 11.75 -32.07
CA ARG A 107 0.20 12.65 -30.92
C ARG A 107 0.20 11.82 -29.64
N GLY A 108 1.09 12.13 -28.70
CA GLY A 108 1.14 11.51 -27.37
C GLY A 108 0.55 12.42 -26.30
N ARG A 109 -0.33 11.87 -25.47
CA ARG A 109 -0.88 12.53 -24.30
C ARG A 109 -0.74 11.64 -23.08
N VAL A 110 0.07 12.08 -22.12
CA VAL A 110 0.23 11.40 -20.82
C VAL A 110 -0.99 11.69 -19.96
N ASP A 111 -1.41 10.71 -19.16
CA ASP A 111 -2.39 10.90 -18.10
C ASP A 111 -1.83 11.88 -17.06
N ALA A 112 -2.29 13.13 -17.15
CA ALA A 112 -1.75 14.23 -16.37
C ALA A 112 -2.06 14.09 -14.86
N GLU A 113 -3.23 13.57 -14.51
CA GLU A 113 -3.63 13.38 -13.11
C GLU A 113 -2.77 12.30 -12.46
N ARG A 114 -2.66 11.15 -13.11
CA ARG A 114 -1.80 10.05 -12.66
C ARG A 114 -0.33 10.47 -12.54
N ARG A 115 0.22 11.19 -13.53
CA ARG A 115 1.59 11.72 -13.48
C ARG A 115 1.76 12.70 -12.32
N SER A 116 0.79 13.56 -12.08
CA SER A 116 0.81 14.52 -10.97
C SER A 116 0.91 13.83 -9.60
N ASP A 117 0.18 12.75 -9.39
CA ASP A 117 0.29 11.97 -8.15
C ASP A 117 1.66 11.28 -8.02
N ILE A 118 2.17 10.71 -9.13
CA ILE A 118 3.50 10.06 -9.17
C ILE A 118 4.61 11.05 -8.82
N ILE A 119 4.64 12.25 -9.40
CA ILE A 119 5.71 13.23 -9.14
C ILE A 119 5.68 13.74 -7.69
N ARG A 120 4.48 13.86 -7.08
CA ARG A 120 4.33 14.20 -5.66
C ARG A 120 4.89 13.10 -4.77
N HIS A 121 4.54 11.85 -5.03
CA HIS A 121 5.07 10.70 -4.31
C HIS A 121 6.59 10.57 -4.49
N HIS A 122 7.11 10.80 -5.70
CA HIS A 122 8.55 10.72 -5.95
C HIS A 122 9.32 11.79 -5.18
N SER A 123 8.88 13.04 -5.26
CA SER A 123 9.49 14.13 -4.53
C SER A 123 9.39 13.95 -3.01
N ALA A 124 8.24 13.46 -2.52
CA ALA A 124 8.07 13.10 -1.11
C ALA A 124 9.01 11.98 -0.66
N THR A 125 9.36 11.03 -1.55
CA THR A 125 10.32 9.95 -1.26
C THR A 125 11.70 10.52 -0.92
N HIS A 126 12.20 11.51 -1.66
CA HIS A 126 13.47 12.17 -1.38
C HIS A 126 13.46 12.92 -0.04
N LEU A 127 12.41 13.69 0.24
CA LEU A 127 12.26 14.38 1.52
C LEU A 127 12.17 13.39 2.69
N MET A 128 11.42 12.30 2.51
CA MET A 128 11.30 11.26 3.52
C MET A 128 12.63 10.53 3.75
N HIS A 129 13.40 10.21 2.70
CA HIS A 129 14.70 9.59 2.83
C HIS A 129 15.65 10.47 3.65
N ALA A 130 15.74 11.77 3.34
CA ALA A 130 16.54 12.72 4.12
C ALA A 130 16.06 12.82 5.59
N ALA A 131 14.74 12.84 5.82
CA ALA A 131 14.17 12.86 7.17
C ALA A 131 14.46 11.56 7.94
N LEU A 132 14.35 10.40 7.32
CA LEU A 132 14.71 9.11 7.93
C LEU A 132 16.18 9.08 8.35
N ARG A 133 17.10 9.60 7.52
CA ARG A 133 18.52 9.72 7.86
C ARG A 133 18.74 10.69 9.04
N ALA A 134 18.02 11.79 9.07
CA ALA A 134 18.11 12.77 10.17
C ALA A 134 17.61 12.22 11.51
N VAL A 135 16.55 11.40 11.50
CA VAL A 135 15.90 10.85 12.72
C VAL A 135 16.55 9.56 13.18
N LEU A 136 16.83 8.63 12.27
CA LEU A 136 17.32 7.28 12.59
C LEU A 136 18.86 7.16 12.49
N GLY A 137 19.50 8.04 11.72
CA GLY A 137 20.95 8.07 11.54
C GLY A 137 21.41 7.80 10.11
N GLU A 138 22.67 8.09 9.85
CA GLU A 138 23.32 8.02 8.51
C GLU A 138 23.42 6.60 7.92
N HIS A 139 23.22 5.55 8.73
CA HIS A 139 23.19 4.16 8.26
C HIS A 139 21.94 3.84 7.42
N VAL A 140 20.94 4.71 7.43
CA VAL A 140 19.75 4.57 6.58
C VAL A 140 20.16 4.71 5.12
N GLN A 141 20.02 3.62 4.37
CA GLN A 141 20.31 3.53 2.94
C GLN A 141 19.15 2.87 2.23
N GLN A 142 18.80 3.34 1.05
CA GLN A 142 17.77 2.72 0.21
C GLN A 142 18.17 1.29 -0.16
N LYS A 143 17.23 0.35 0.01
CA LYS A 143 17.30 -1.05 -0.42
C LYS A 143 16.29 -1.38 -1.51
N GLY A 144 15.26 -0.56 -1.64
CA GLY A 144 14.24 -0.65 -2.68
C GLY A 144 13.33 0.55 -2.63
N SER A 145 12.69 0.86 -3.75
CA SER A 145 11.70 1.94 -3.86
C SER A 145 10.60 1.55 -4.85
N LEU A 146 9.39 1.99 -4.57
CA LEU A 146 8.27 2.02 -5.51
C LEU A 146 7.58 3.36 -5.38
N VAL A 147 7.43 4.05 -6.50
CA VAL A 147 6.69 5.30 -6.59
C VAL A 147 5.56 5.09 -7.58
N ALA A 148 4.33 5.03 -7.07
CA ALA A 148 3.11 4.76 -7.80
C ALA A 148 2.09 5.92 -7.60
N PRO A 149 1.01 5.99 -8.39
CA PRO A 149 0.04 7.07 -8.24
C PRO A 149 -0.73 7.01 -6.91
N ASP A 150 -0.90 5.82 -6.33
CA ASP A 150 -1.68 5.56 -5.12
C ASP A 150 -0.84 5.62 -3.83
N ARG A 151 0.48 5.44 -3.91
CA ARG A 151 1.40 5.47 -2.77
C ARG A 151 2.86 5.52 -3.19
N LEU A 152 3.71 5.81 -2.23
CA LEU A 152 5.13 5.49 -2.29
C LEU A 152 5.47 4.38 -1.29
N ARG A 153 6.50 3.60 -1.61
CA ARG A 153 7.08 2.57 -0.75
C ARG A 153 8.59 2.71 -0.74
N PHE A 154 9.17 2.70 0.43
CA PHE A 154 10.61 2.85 0.59
C PHE A 154 11.15 1.79 1.54
N ASP A 155 12.05 0.95 1.04
CA ASP A 155 12.74 -0.08 1.78
C ASP A 155 14.14 0.42 2.13
N PHE A 156 14.53 0.34 3.41
CA PHE A 156 15.78 0.91 3.88
C PHE A 156 16.45 0.08 4.97
N SER A 157 17.78 0.24 5.10
CA SER A 157 18.56 -0.43 6.15
C SER A 157 18.25 0.17 7.51
N HIS A 158 17.68 -0.63 8.40
CA HIS A 158 17.48 -0.31 9.82
C HIS A 158 17.15 -1.60 10.59
N HIS A 159 17.62 -1.72 11.84
CA HIS A 159 17.62 -2.99 12.56
C HIS A 159 16.47 -3.16 13.54
N SER A 160 15.72 -2.10 13.82
CA SER A 160 14.56 -2.14 14.75
C SER A 160 13.31 -1.51 14.12
N PRO A 161 12.09 -1.88 14.58
CA PRO A 161 10.88 -1.16 14.22
C PRO A 161 10.98 0.31 14.61
N MET A 162 10.45 1.19 13.76
CA MET A 162 10.32 2.60 14.11
C MET A 162 9.28 2.76 15.22
N THR A 163 9.60 3.61 16.18
CA THR A 163 8.64 4.02 17.21
C THR A 163 7.63 5.02 16.65
N ASP A 164 6.45 5.13 17.29
CA ASP A 164 5.46 6.16 16.95
C ASP A 164 6.03 7.58 17.01
N GLY A 165 6.99 7.81 17.93
CA GLY A 165 7.68 9.09 18.07
C GLY A 165 8.56 9.41 16.85
N GLU A 166 9.34 8.43 16.37
CA GLU A 166 10.18 8.56 15.19
C GLU A 166 9.35 8.75 13.92
N ILE A 167 8.25 8.00 13.76
CA ILE A 167 7.33 8.17 12.63
C ILE A 167 6.76 9.59 12.61
N LYS A 168 6.26 10.09 13.76
CA LYS A 168 5.73 11.45 13.86
C LYS A 168 6.79 12.52 13.57
N GLU A 169 8.02 12.29 13.99
CA GLU A 169 9.11 13.24 13.75
C GLU A 169 9.51 13.28 12.27
N VAL A 170 9.59 12.13 11.60
CA VAL A 170 9.80 12.06 10.13
C VAL A 170 8.69 12.82 9.41
N GLU A 171 7.43 12.55 9.73
CA GLU A 171 6.28 13.27 9.15
C GLU A 171 6.35 14.77 9.37
N ARG A 172 6.69 15.19 10.59
CA ARG A 172 6.83 16.61 10.95
C ARG A 172 7.89 17.29 10.10
N ILE A 173 9.07 16.67 9.97
CA ILE A 173 10.18 17.20 9.18
C ILE A 173 9.79 17.32 7.71
N VAL A 174 9.23 16.25 7.11
CA VAL A 174 8.81 16.25 5.69
C VAL A 174 7.78 17.33 5.43
N ASN A 175 6.72 17.43 6.25
CA ASN A 175 5.68 18.43 6.07
C ASN A 175 6.21 19.86 6.32
N GLN A 176 7.19 20.04 7.19
CA GLN A 176 7.85 21.33 7.38
C GLN A 176 8.64 21.75 6.12
N GLN A 177 9.35 20.84 5.47
CA GLN A 177 10.03 21.10 4.19
C GLN A 177 9.04 21.44 3.07
N ILE A 178 7.92 20.70 3.01
CA ILE A 178 6.83 21.00 2.06
C ILE A 178 6.30 22.42 2.27
N GLN A 179 6.06 22.83 3.52
CA GLN A 179 5.58 24.18 3.87
C GLN A 179 6.61 25.28 3.56
N ALA A 180 7.90 24.98 3.65
CA ALA A 180 8.96 25.92 3.27
C ALA A 180 8.94 26.26 1.77
N ASN A 181 8.33 25.40 0.95
CA ASN A 181 8.05 25.62 -0.47
C ASN A 181 9.26 26.08 -1.30
N VAL A 182 10.44 25.51 -1.03
CA VAL A 182 11.66 25.80 -1.79
C VAL A 182 11.52 25.20 -3.20
N ALA A 183 12.09 25.86 -4.23
CA ALA A 183 12.11 25.34 -5.58
C ALA A 183 13.02 24.09 -5.68
N ALA A 184 12.62 23.12 -6.50
CA ALA A 184 13.47 22.02 -6.90
C ALA A 184 14.52 22.52 -7.89
N GLU A 185 15.77 22.17 -7.68
CA GLU A 185 16.85 22.45 -8.61
C GLU A 185 17.30 21.15 -9.28
N GLU A 186 17.35 21.18 -10.61
CA GLU A 186 17.80 20.05 -11.42
C GLU A 186 19.05 20.47 -12.20
N ARG A 187 20.12 19.69 -12.11
CA ARG A 187 21.37 19.96 -12.82
C ARG A 187 21.92 18.69 -13.41
N GLN A 188 22.43 18.78 -14.66
CA GLN A 188 23.28 17.74 -15.22
C GLN A 188 24.75 18.09 -14.94
N MET A 189 25.50 17.11 -14.47
CA MET A 189 26.94 17.27 -14.18
C MET A 189 27.66 15.93 -14.25
N ALA A 190 29.00 15.96 -14.25
CA ALA A 190 29.77 14.73 -14.14
C ALA A 190 29.51 14.01 -12.83
N TYR A 191 29.55 12.67 -12.86
CA TYR A 191 29.28 11.83 -11.69
C TYR A 191 30.16 12.19 -10.50
N ASP A 192 31.49 12.34 -10.74
CA ASP A 192 32.44 12.67 -9.68
C ASP A 192 32.19 14.04 -9.06
N ASP A 193 31.76 15.03 -9.87
CA ASP A 193 31.38 16.36 -9.39
C ASP A 193 30.12 16.32 -8.54
N ALA A 194 29.14 15.48 -8.92
CA ALA A 194 27.92 15.29 -8.15
C ALA A 194 28.20 14.69 -6.78
N ILE A 195 29.05 13.67 -6.71
CA ILE A 195 29.44 13.04 -5.43
C ILE A 195 30.27 14.03 -4.58
N ALA A 196 31.19 14.79 -5.19
CA ALA A 196 31.95 15.83 -4.50
C ALA A 196 31.07 16.96 -3.93
N ALA A 197 29.90 17.25 -4.61
CA ALA A 197 28.90 18.18 -4.14
C ALA A 197 27.97 17.58 -3.06
N GLY A 198 28.18 16.33 -2.62
CA GLY A 198 27.44 15.68 -1.56
C GLY A 198 26.14 15.00 -2.02
N ALA A 199 25.97 14.78 -3.31
CA ALA A 199 24.80 14.06 -3.82
C ALA A 199 24.83 12.58 -3.38
N LEU A 200 23.72 12.10 -2.85
CA LEU A 200 23.56 10.69 -2.52
C LEU A 200 23.33 9.89 -3.81
N ALA A 201 24.12 8.85 -4.00
CA ALA A 201 23.96 7.86 -5.06
C ALA A 201 23.37 6.57 -4.47
N PHE A 202 22.42 5.93 -5.16
CA PHE A 202 21.82 4.68 -4.71
C PHE A 202 22.67 3.49 -5.13
N PHE A 203 22.79 2.50 -4.24
CA PHE A 203 23.58 1.30 -4.49
C PHE A 203 22.95 0.42 -5.58
N GLY A 204 23.80 0.00 -6.54
CA GLY A 204 23.42 -0.94 -7.60
C GLY A 204 23.07 -0.31 -8.95
N ASP A 205 22.86 0.99 -9.01
CA ASP A 205 22.66 1.68 -10.28
C ASP A 205 24.01 1.89 -10.98
N LYS A 206 24.05 1.55 -12.27
CA LYS A 206 25.18 1.89 -13.13
C LYS A 206 24.95 3.30 -13.67
N TYR A 207 25.59 4.27 -13.07
CA TYR A 207 25.56 5.64 -13.54
C TYR A 207 26.51 5.81 -14.75
N GLY A 208 26.07 6.62 -15.71
CA GLY A 208 26.96 7.08 -16.77
C GLY A 208 27.93 8.17 -16.29
N ASP A 209 28.75 8.66 -17.20
CA ASP A 209 29.71 9.75 -16.91
C ASP A 209 28.99 11.05 -16.54
N GLU A 210 27.80 11.29 -17.08
CA GLU A 210 26.91 12.41 -16.74
C GLU A 210 25.66 11.91 -15.98
N VAL A 211 25.32 12.61 -14.91
CA VAL A 211 24.18 12.29 -14.04
C VAL A 211 23.29 13.51 -13.83
N ARG A 212 22.00 13.26 -13.58
CA ARG A 212 21.04 14.27 -13.18
C ARG A 212 20.97 14.33 -11.65
N VAL A 213 21.29 15.49 -11.09
CA VAL A 213 21.22 15.80 -9.67
C VAL A 213 19.94 16.57 -9.39
N LEU A 214 19.14 16.07 -8.45
CA LEU A 214 17.97 16.74 -7.90
C LEU A 214 18.33 17.32 -6.53
N ARG A 215 18.04 18.60 -6.31
CA ARG A 215 18.26 19.28 -5.04
C ARG A 215 16.99 19.97 -4.55
N PHE A 216 16.65 19.72 -3.29
CA PHE A 216 15.59 20.40 -2.55
C PHE A 216 16.22 21.27 -1.46
N GLY A 217 16.61 22.49 -1.82
CA GLY A 217 17.35 23.40 -0.92
C GLY A 217 18.62 22.77 -0.37
N ASP A 218 18.86 22.94 0.92
CA ASP A 218 20.00 22.30 1.62
C ASP A 218 19.56 21.00 2.32
N PHE A 219 18.31 20.57 2.14
CA PHE A 219 17.75 19.43 2.87
C PHE A 219 17.98 18.08 2.19
N SER A 220 17.87 18.01 0.87
CA SER A 220 18.10 16.77 0.10
C SER A 220 18.83 17.07 -1.20
N THR A 221 19.88 16.29 -1.50
CA THR A 221 20.59 16.32 -2.78
C THR A 221 20.89 14.89 -3.19
N GLU A 222 20.30 14.43 -4.30
CA GLU A 222 20.34 13.02 -4.72
C GLU A 222 20.46 12.89 -6.24
N LEU A 223 21.07 11.79 -6.70
CA LEU A 223 21.07 11.40 -8.11
C LEU A 223 19.70 10.82 -8.46
N CYS A 224 18.95 11.47 -9.35
CA CYS A 224 17.63 10.99 -9.73
C CYS A 224 17.27 11.33 -11.18
N GLY A 225 16.91 10.28 -11.96
CA GLY A 225 16.39 10.42 -13.33
C GLY A 225 14.86 10.45 -13.42
N GLY A 226 14.16 10.48 -12.30
CA GLY A 226 12.69 10.51 -12.25
C GLY A 226 12.07 11.89 -12.53
N THR A 227 10.75 11.97 -12.41
CA THR A 227 10.01 13.24 -12.58
C THR A 227 9.59 13.79 -11.22
N HIS A 228 9.69 15.10 -11.04
CA HIS A 228 9.50 15.76 -9.74
C HIS A 228 8.62 17.00 -9.83
N VAL A 229 8.20 17.50 -8.67
CA VAL A 229 7.51 18.78 -8.53
C VAL A 229 8.48 19.93 -8.80
N GLU A 230 7.96 21.09 -9.25
CA GLU A 230 8.75 22.31 -9.43
C GLU A 230 9.13 22.96 -8.08
N ARG A 231 8.24 22.83 -7.10
CA ARG A 231 8.43 23.36 -5.75
C ARG A 231 7.97 22.36 -4.71
N MET A 232 8.61 22.31 -3.54
CA MET A 232 8.24 21.37 -2.47
C MET A 232 6.78 21.50 -2.03
N GLY A 233 6.19 22.70 -2.06
CA GLY A 233 4.80 22.94 -1.73
C GLY A 233 3.79 22.22 -2.64
N ASP A 234 4.17 21.91 -3.87
CA ASP A 234 3.33 21.18 -4.83
C ASP A 234 3.11 19.72 -4.42
N ILE A 235 3.93 19.19 -3.51
CA ILE A 235 3.75 17.86 -2.91
C ILE A 235 2.43 17.82 -2.12
N GLY A 236 2.10 18.89 -1.41
CA GLY A 236 0.95 18.95 -0.52
C GLY A 236 1.19 18.21 0.80
N LEU A 237 0.14 17.59 1.36
CA LEU A 237 0.25 16.83 2.59
C LEU A 237 1.04 15.54 2.39
N PHE A 238 1.90 15.19 3.36
CA PHE A 238 2.59 13.90 3.44
C PHE A 238 2.16 13.13 4.68
N LYS A 239 1.90 11.83 4.54
CA LYS A 239 1.51 10.94 5.65
C LYS A 239 2.11 9.53 5.48
N ILE A 240 2.76 9.02 6.50
CA ILE A 240 3.16 7.61 6.61
C ILE A 240 1.91 6.80 6.99
N ILE A 241 1.60 5.76 6.22
CA ILE A 241 0.43 4.90 6.42
C ILE A 241 0.79 3.50 6.91
N GLY A 242 2.06 3.12 6.86
CA GLY A 242 2.52 1.82 7.34
C GLY A 242 4.03 1.76 7.51
N GLU A 243 4.47 0.96 8.50
CA GLU A 243 5.87 0.61 8.72
C GLU A 243 5.96 -0.88 9.08
N THR A 244 6.82 -1.64 8.38
CA THR A 244 6.95 -3.09 8.58
C THR A 244 8.38 -3.57 8.36
N GLY A 245 8.76 -4.72 8.96
CA GLY A 245 9.98 -5.43 8.63
C GLY A 245 9.79 -6.34 7.43
N ILE A 246 10.73 -6.33 6.49
CA ILE A 246 10.68 -7.21 5.30
C ILE A 246 11.77 -8.28 5.29
N SER A 247 12.90 -8.01 5.94
CA SER A 247 13.99 -8.96 6.15
C SER A 247 14.87 -8.50 7.30
N ALA A 248 15.85 -9.33 7.70
CA ALA A 248 16.79 -8.94 8.74
C ALA A 248 17.55 -7.65 8.37
N GLY A 249 17.42 -6.63 9.22
CA GLY A 249 18.05 -5.33 9.01
C GLY A 249 17.47 -4.47 7.90
N VAL A 250 16.27 -4.79 7.37
CA VAL A 250 15.57 -4.00 6.35
C VAL A 250 14.15 -3.69 6.78
N ARG A 251 13.82 -2.41 6.84
CA ARG A 251 12.47 -1.88 7.14
C ARG A 251 11.83 -1.32 5.89
N ARG A 252 10.53 -1.30 5.87
CA ARG A 252 9.68 -0.75 4.81
C ARG A 252 8.76 0.31 5.39
N VAL A 253 8.74 1.48 4.76
CA VAL A 253 7.73 2.51 5.00
C VAL A 253 6.86 2.64 3.75
N GLU A 254 5.55 2.70 3.95
CA GLU A 254 4.57 3.10 2.94
C GLU A 254 3.98 4.46 3.34
N ALA A 255 3.87 5.35 2.36
CA ALA A 255 3.37 6.69 2.60
C ALA A 255 2.55 7.21 1.41
N VAL A 256 1.77 8.23 1.65
CA VAL A 256 0.95 8.93 0.65
C VAL A 256 1.22 10.42 0.70
N ALA A 257 1.05 11.10 -0.45
CA ALA A 257 1.27 12.53 -0.57
C ALA A 257 0.17 13.20 -1.41
N GLY A 258 0.02 14.52 -1.24
CA GLY A 258 -0.88 15.36 -2.03
C GLY A 258 -2.35 14.94 -1.92
N ARG A 259 -3.02 14.84 -3.06
CA ARG A 259 -4.43 14.48 -3.17
C ARG A 259 -4.73 13.14 -2.46
N VAL A 260 -3.90 12.12 -2.69
CA VAL A 260 -4.07 10.79 -2.11
C VAL A 260 -3.98 10.82 -0.58
N ALA A 261 -3.09 11.65 -0.02
CA ALA A 261 -3.01 11.84 1.44
C ALA A 261 -4.28 12.51 2.01
N VAL A 262 -4.86 13.47 1.28
CA VAL A 262 -6.13 14.12 1.67
C VAL A 262 -7.27 13.11 1.63
N GLU A 263 -7.39 12.32 0.57
CA GLU A 263 -8.41 11.27 0.44
C GLU A 263 -8.30 10.21 1.54
N TRP A 264 -7.07 9.81 1.87
CA TRP A 264 -6.81 8.89 2.98
C TRP A 264 -7.29 9.46 4.32
N LEU A 265 -6.99 10.75 4.61
CA LEU A 265 -7.48 11.42 5.82
C LEU A 265 -9.00 11.53 5.86
N GLN A 266 -9.63 11.86 4.74
CA GLN A 266 -11.10 11.93 4.64
C GLN A 266 -11.75 10.58 4.90
N SER A 267 -11.16 9.49 4.37
CA SER A 267 -11.61 8.12 4.64
C SER A 267 -11.48 7.75 6.12
N LEU A 268 -10.36 8.13 6.75
CA LEU A 268 -10.16 7.90 8.19
C LEU A 268 -11.17 8.70 9.03
N ASP A 269 -11.38 9.99 8.71
CA ASP A 269 -12.37 10.84 9.39
C ASP A 269 -13.80 10.27 9.25
N ALA A 270 -14.17 9.79 8.07
CA ALA A 270 -15.47 9.13 7.83
C ALA A 270 -15.62 7.87 8.70
N SER A 271 -14.59 7.04 8.81
CA SER A 271 -14.57 5.85 9.66
C SER A 271 -14.71 6.19 11.14
N VAL A 272 -14.01 7.23 11.60
CA VAL A 272 -14.11 7.73 12.98
C VAL A 272 -15.51 8.24 13.27
N ARG A 273 -16.14 9.01 12.37
CA ARG A 273 -17.52 9.49 12.51
C ARG A 273 -18.53 8.34 12.56
N GLU A 274 -18.36 7.34 11.71
CA GLU A 274 -19.22 6.15 11.72
C GLU A 274 -19.14 5.41 13.07
N LEU A 275 -17.93 5.15 13.57
CA LEU A 275 -17.71 4.51 14.86
C LEU A 275 -18.26 5.34 16.02
N SER A 276 -18.07 6.67 16.00
CA SER A 276 -18.67 7.60 16.96
C SER A 276 -20.18 7.48 17.01
N GLY A 277 -20.83 7.40 15.83
CA GLY A 277 -22.27 7.22 15.75
C GLY A 277 -22.74 5.88 16.31
N ARG A 278 -22.05 4.78 16.02
CA ARG A 278 -22.36 3.43 16.53
C ARG A 278 -22.18 3.35 18.05
N LEU A 279 -21.11 3.94 18.58
CA LEU A 279 -20.78 3.95 20.01
C LEU A 279 -21.58 4.99 20.80
N LYS A 280 -22.23 5.93 20.12
CA LYS A 280 -22.90 7.12 20.71
C LYS A 280 -21.94 7.89 21.64
N ALA A 281 -20.72 8.13 21.14
CA ALA A 281 -19.64 8.79 21.85
C ALA A 281 -18.90 9.75 20.90
N SER A 282 -18.36 10.86 21.42
CA SER A 282 -17.47 11.73 20.65
C SER A 282 -16.14 11.02 20.34
N PRO A 283 -15.35 11.47 19.34
CA PRO A 283 -14.06 10.85 19.02
C PRO A 283 -13.12 10.74 20.23
N GLY A 284 -13.11 11.72 21.13
CA GLY A 284 -12.28 11.71 22.34
C GLY A 284 -12.76 10.72 23.42
N GLU A 285 -14.03 10.33 23.39
CA GLU A 285 -14.65 9.42 24.37
C GLU A 285 -14.75 7.97 23.85
N MET A 286 -14.37 7.71 22.60
CA MET A 286 -14.54 6.39 21.98
C MET A 286 -13.78 5.29 22.72
N ALA A 287 -12.54 5.56 23.15
CA ALA A 287 -11.72 4.59 23.86
C ALA A 287 -12.39 4.16 25.18
N ASP A 288 -12.83 5.12 25.99
CA ASP A 288 -13.52 4.87 27.26
C ASP A 288 -14.83 4.10 27.03
N ARG A 289 -15.55 4.43 25.94
CA ARG A 289 -16.80 3.75 25.59
C ARG A 289 -16.57 2.30 25.19
N VAL A 290 -15.52 2.03 24.44
CA VAL A 290 -15.13 0.65 24.11
C VAL A 290 -14.75 -0.13 25.37
N GLU A 291 -13.98 0.45 26.27
CA GLU A 291 -13.59 -0.18 27.53
C GLU A 291 -14.82 -0.51 28.41
N GLN A 292 -15.77 0.42 28.51
CA GLN A 292 -17.04 0.18 29.20
C GLN A 292 -17.84 -0.99 28.58
N LEU A 293 -17.89 -1.09 27.24
CA LEU A 293 -18.56 -2.17 26.55
C LEU A 293 -17.89 -3.52 26.77
N LEU A 294 -16.56 -3.57 26.76
CA LEU A 294 -15.78 -4.78 27.05
C LEU A 294 -15.98 -5.24 28.50
N GLU A 295 -15.96 -4.33 29.46
CA GLU A 295 -16.22 -4.66 30.87
C GLU A 295 -17.67 -5.15 31.07
N ARG A 296 -18.64 -4.50 30.42
CA ARG A 296 -20.03 -4.93 30.45
C ARG A 296 -20.22 -6.32 29.85
N SER A 297 -19.55 -6.63 28.76
CA SER A 297 -19.55 -7.98 28.17
C SER A 297 -19.05 -9.03 29.15
N ARG A 298 -17.89 -8.78 29.78
CA ARG A 298 -17.32 -9.69 30.81
C ARG A 298 -18.27 -9.89 32.01
N GLN A 299 -18.96 -8.83 32.44
CA GLN A 299 -19.93 -8.92 33.54
C GLN A 299 -21.13 -9.77 33.13
N LEU A 300 -21.66 -9.57 31.90
CA LEU A 300 -22.77 -10.37 31.40
C LEU A 300 -22.43 -11.83 31.22
N GLU A 301 -21.21 -12.14 30.76
CA GLU A 301 -20.70 -13.51 30.67
C GLU A 301 -20.66 -14.20 32.05
N LYS A 302 -20.10 -13.50 33.06
CA LYS A 302 -20.07 -14.00 34.42
C LYS A 302 -21.48 -14.20 35.02
N GLU A 303 -22.40 -13.27 34.74
CA GLU A 303 -23.77 -13.38 35.20
C GLU A 303 -24.51 -14.53 34.52
N LEU A 304 -24.29 -14.72 33.22
CA LEU A 304 -24.83 -15.86 32.46
C LEU A 304 -24.36 -17.20 33.07
N GLU A 305 -23.07 -17.34 33.33
CA GLU A 305 -22.54 -18.56 33.98
C GLU A 305 -23.11 -18.76 35.36
N ARG A 306 -23.27 -17.68 36.14
CA ARG A 306 -23.89 -17.76 37.47
C ARG A 306 -25.37 -18.20 37.38
N ILE A 307 -26.14 -17.69 36.40
CA ILE A 307 -27.51 -18.07 36.20
C ILE A 307 -27.64 -19.53 35.73
N LYS A 308 -26.78 -19.95 34.80
CA LYS A 308 -26.71 -21.36 34.35
C LYS A 308 -26.43 -22.30 35.54
N GLY A 309 -25.44 -21.97 36.38
CA GLY A 309 -25.13 -22.74 37.60
C GLY A 309 -26.31 -22.82 38.54
N LYS A 310 -27.07 -21.72 38.75
CA LYS A 310 -28.27 -21.74 39.60
C LYS A 310 -29.39 -22.62 39.02
N LEU A 311 -29.59 -22.54 37.68
CA LEU A 311 -30.60 -23.37 36.99
C LEU A 311 -30.24 -24.87 37.13
N ALA A 312 -28.97 -25.22 36.91
CA ALA A 312 -28.48 -26.60 37.10
C ALA A 312 -28.69 -27.08 38.52
N SER A 313 -28.39 -26.24 39.53
CA SER A 313 -28.58 -26.57 40.96
C SER A 313 -30.06 -26.74 41.32
N ALA A 314 -30.93 -25.89 40.80
CA ALA A 314 -32.38 -26.01 41.02
C ALA A 314 -32.94 -27.29 40.38
N ALA A 315 -32.58 -27.60 39.13
CA ALA A 315 -32.93 -28.84 38.46
C ALA A 315 -32.45 -30.08 39.22
N GLY A 316 -31.19 -30.05 39.74
CA GLY A 316 -30.65 -31.11 40.55
C GLY A 316 -31.42 -31.28 41.90
N SER A 317 -32.00 -30.22 42.48
CA SER A 317 -32.80 -30.32 43.70
C SER A 317 -34.15 -30.97 43.44
N ASP A 318 -34.83 -30.61 42.37
CA ASP A 318 -36.12 -31.21 42.01
C ASP A 318 -35.98 -32.69 41.59
N LEU A 319 -34.92 -33.03 40.89
CA LEU A 319 -34.59 -34.41 40.49
C LEU A 319 -34.28 -35.32 41.65
N ALA A 320 -33.67 -34.84 42.72
CA ALA A 320 -33.41 -35.65 43.92
C ALA A 320 -34.69 -36.14 44.57
N GLY A 321 -35.79 -35.34 44.50
CA GLY A 321 -37.09 -35.71 44.99
C GLY A 321 -37.86 -36.74 44.12
N GLN A 322 -37.41 -36.95 42.89
CA GLN A 322 -37.99 -37.88 41.90
C GLN A 322 -37.26 -39.25 41.87
N ALA A 323 -36.34 -39.51 42.79
CA ALA A 323 -35.64 -40.78 42.86
C ALA A 323 -36.58 -41.93 43.08
N THR A 324 -36.58 -42.94 42.23
CA THR A 324 -37.31 -44.17 42.35
C THR A 324 -36.40 -45.28 42.92
N GLU A 325 -36.93 -46.12 43.79
CA GLU A 325 -36.21 -47.28 44.35
C GLU A 325 -36.43 -48.51 43.49
N VAL A 326 -35.36 -49.08 42.97
CA VAL A 326 -35.38 -50.31 42.17
C VAL A 326 -34.43 -51.31 42.81
N SER A 327 -35.00 -52.41 43.33
CA SER A 327 -34.20 -53.49 43.99
C SER A 327 -33.26 -52.99 45.11
N GLY A 328 -33.72 -52.03 45.94
CA GLY A 328 -32.92 -51.46 47.02
C GLY A 328 -31.91 -50.38 46.61
N THR A 329 -31.88 -49.97 45.36
CA THR A 329 -30.99 -48.92 44.82
C THR A 329 -31.80 -47.75 44.30
N LYS A 330 -31.48 -46.53 44.70
CA LYS A 330 -32.11 -45.29 44.17
C LYS A 330 -31.65 -45.02 42.74
N LEU A 331 -32.61 -44.78 41.82
CA LEU A 331 -32.37 -44.49 40.44
C LEU A 331 -32.98 -43.10 40.10
N ILE A 332 -32.18 -42.26 39.46
CA ILE A 332 -32.63 -41.02 38.84
C ILE A 332 -32.36 -41.07 37.34
N THR A 333 -33.36 -40.78 36.51
CA THR A 333 -33.19 -40.61 35.06
C THR A 333 -33.90 -39.29 34.67
N ALA A 334 -33.17 -38.41 34.00
CA ALA A 334 -33.73 -37.16 33.49
C ALA A 334 -33.08 -36.69 32.22
N ASN A 335 -33.84 -35.96 31.40
CA ASN A 335 -33.33 -35.16 30.29
C ASN A 335 -33.34 -33.69 30.67
N LEU A 336 -32.18 -33.01 30.63
CA LEU A 336 -32.04 -31.61 31.00
C LEU A 336 -31.81 -30.79 29.74
N GLU A 337 -32.86 -30.21 29.18
CA GLU A 337 -32.77 -29.39 27.99
C GLU A 337 -31.93 -28.13 28.24
N GLY A 338 -31.00 -27.80 27.33
CA GLY A 338 -30.19 -26.58 27.37
C GLY A 338 -29.09 -26.54 28.41
N VAL A 339 -28.77 -27.67 29.08
CA VAL A 339 -27.66 -27.80 30.02
C VAL A 339 -26.42 -28.27 29.24
N ASP A 340 -25.32 -27.55 29.35
CA ASP A 340 -24.06 -27.94 28.72
C ASP A 340 -23.37 -29.14 29.47
N PRO A 341 -22.35 -29.77 28.87
CA PRO A 341 -21.68 -30.92 29.52
C PRO A 341 -21.06 -30.65 30.92
N ASN A 342 -20.69 -29.41 31.20
CA ASN A 342 -20.16 -29.04 32.49
C ASN A 342 -21.30 -28.91 33.53
N GLY A 343 -22.39 -28.25 33.14
CA GLY A 343 -23.60 -28.17 33.97
C GLY A 343 -24.23 -29.56 34.30
N LEU A 344 -24.12 -30.52 33.34
CA LEU A 344 -24.52 -31.90 33.60
C LEU A 344 -23.65 -32.56 34.67
N ARG A 345 -22.34 -32.39 34.63
CA ARG A 345 -21.39 -32.91 35.65
C ARG A 345 -21.68 -32.32 37.03
N ASP A 346 -21.86 -31.00 37.10
CA ASP A 346 -22.18 -30.33 38.36
C ASP A 346 -23.50 -30.82 38.94
N THR A 347 -24.52 -31.03 38.10
CA THR A 347 -25.81 -31.60 38.52
C THR A 347 -25.65 -33.03 39.02
N VAL A 348 -24.87 -33.90 38.35
CA VAL A 348 -24.56 -35.27 38.81
C VAL A 348 -23.87 -35.26 40.17
N ASP A 349 -22.87 -34.40 40.36
CA ASP A 349 -22.11 -34.33 41.63
C ASP A 349 -22.99 -33.83 42.79
N GLN A 350 -23.88 -32.89 42.55
CA GLN A 350 -24.88 -32.48 43.57
C GLN A 350 -25.92 -33.59 43.88
N LEU A 351 -26.39 -34.32 42.88
CA LEU A 351 -27.28 -35.45 43.06
C LEU A 351 -26.61 -36.59 43.84
N LYS A 352 -25.32 -36.87 43.58
CA LYS A 352 -24.54 -37.86 44.37
C LYS A 352 -24.46 -37.51 45.85
N GLN A 353 -24.20 -36.23 46.15
CA GLN A 353 -24.17 -35.74 47.53
C GLN A 353 -25.51 -35.91 48.25
N LYS A 354 -26.63 -35.68 47.57
CA LYS A 354 -27.98 -35.78 48.17
C LYS A 354 -28.50 -37.19 48.27
N LEU A 355 -28.18 -38.06 47.31
CA LEU A 355 -28.63 -39.45 47.29
C LEU A 355 -27.83 -40.36 48.21
N GLY A 356 -26.57 -40.04 48.47
CA GLY A 356 -25.63 -40.86 49.18
C GLY A 356 -25.19 -42.13 48.40
N SER A 357 -26.15 -42.95 47.99
CA SER A 357 -25.89 -44.13 47.16
C SER A 357 -27.06 -44.26 46.11
N GLY A 358 -26.71 -44.46 44.83
CA GLY A 358 -27.68 -44.62 43.76
C GLY A 358 -27.07 -44.53 42.37
N VAL A 359 -27.92 -44.75 41.36
CA VAL A 359 -27.56 -44.60 39.92
C VAL A 359 -28.19 -43.33 39.37
N ILE A 360 -27.40 -42.53 38.67
CA ILE A 360 -27.86 -41.27 38.07
C ILE A 360 -27.54 -41.35 36.58
N VAL A 361 -28.56 -41.16 35.76
CA VAL A 361 -28.47 -41.09 34.31
C VAL A 361 -29.08 -39.76 33.83
N LEU A 362 -28.27 -38.83 33.42
CA LEU A 362 -28.72 -37.55 32.88
C LEU A 362 -28.35 -37.46 31.40
N GLY A 363 -29.25 -36.95 30.59
CA GLY A 363 -29.05 -36.62 29.20
C GLY A 363 -29.33 -35.14 28.95
N THR A 364 -28.85 -34.61 27.83
CA THR A 364 -29.22 -33.30 27.30
C THR A 364 -29.48 -33.43 25.79
N ALA A 365 -30.41 -32.69 25.27
CA ALA A 365 -30.68 -32.59 23.84
C ALA A 365 -30.14 -31.26 23.29
#